data_882aa76fbf8475ef7e50e7699346c438
#
_entry.id   882aa76fbf8475ef7e50e7699346c438
#
_cell.length_a   1.000
_cell.length_b   1.000
_cell.length_c   1.000
_cell.angle_alpha   90.00
_cell.angle_beta   90.00
_cell.angle_gamma   90.00
#
_symmetry.space_group_name_H-M   'P 1'
#
loop_
_entity.id
_entity.type
_entity.pdbx_description
1 polymer ?
#
loop_
_entity_poly.entity_id
_entity_poly.type
_entity_poly.pdbx_seq_one_letter_code
_entity_poly.pdbx_strand_id
1 'polypeptide(L)'
;DENFNFSGQGSDKYSQQFDGNIKFKCFPNWPSEVSEKSEYVSLYPNVMLGIHIDHFYAFWLEPISNNQTKEHFELYYIGDESASSDEFKGIREKNFAFWQEVMNEDVTAIEGMQNGRNSPAYNGGNFSPVMDTPTLMFHKWVATNLTK
;
A
#
# COMPACT_ATOMS: atom_id res chain seq x y z
N ASP A 1 0.08 -18.19 4.18
CA ASP A 1 -1.27 -18.29 4.73
C ASP A 1 -2.30 -18.11 3.61
N GLU A 2 -3.44 -18.76 3.72
CA GLU A 2 -4.48 -18.72 2.69
C GLU A 2 -5.12 -17.34 2.51
N ASN A 3 -5.02 -16.46 3.49
CA ASN A 3 -5.74 -15.19 3.55
C ASN A 3 -4.84 -13.94 3.48
N PHE A 4 -3.55 -14.10 3.35
CA PHE A 4 -2.69 -12.95 3.13
C PHE A 4 -1.50 -13.29 2.24
N ASN A 5 -1.00 -12.27 1.60
CA ASN A 5 0.24 -12.30 0.85
C ASN A 5 1.19 -11.26 1.41
N PHE A 6 2.45 -11.62 1.47
CA PHE A 6 3.53 -10.76 1.88
C PHE A 6 4.44 -10.51 0.67
N SER A 7 4.59 -9.27 0.29
CA SER A 7 5.55 -8.87 -0.72
C SER A 7 6.49 -7.84 -0.11
N GLY A 8 7.63 -8.31 0.39
CA GLY A 8 8.70 -7.42 0.77
C GLY A 8 9.38 -6.89 -0.49
N GLN A 9 9.20 -5.63 -0.79
CA GLN A 9 10.02 -4.92 -1.77
C GLN A 9 10.61 -3.69 -1.11
N GLY A 10 11.92 -3.71 -0.94
CA GLY A 10 12.63 -2.57 -0.43
C GLY A 10 12.63 -1.44 -1.45
N SER A 11 12.24 -0.26 -1.00
CA SER A 11 12.64 0.97 -1.64
C SER A 11 13.42 1.79 -0.63
N ASP A 12 14.65 2.05 -0.93
CA ASP A 12 15.60 2.82 -0.11
C ASP A 12 15.15 4.28 0.11
N LYS A 13 14.00 4.66 -0.48
CA LYS A 13 13.59 6.06 -0.62
C LYS A 13 12.38 6.45 0.23
N TYR A 14 11.75 5.52 0.94
CA TYR A 14 10.53 5.82 1.69
C TYR A 14 10.72 6.08 3.19
N SER A 15 11.94 6.09 3.69
CA SER A 15 12.20 6.68 5.00
C SER A 15 12.17 8.20 4.84
N GLN A 16 11.05 8.80 5.19
CA GLN A 16 10.80 10.19 4.83
C GLN A 16 11.35 11.12 5.89
N GLN A 17 12.57 11.50 5.73
CA GLN A 17 13.18 12.61 6.45
C GLN A 17 12.83 13.93 5.76
N PHE A 18 11.59 14.38 5.92
CA PHE A 18 11.10 15.59 5.24
C PHE A 18 11.69 16.90 5.75
N ASP A 19 12.21 16.90 6.97
CA ASP A 19 12.80 18.10 7.54
C ASP A 19 14.02 17.69 8.39
N GLY A 20 15.18 18.20 8.10
CA GLY A 20 16.45 17.72 8.63
C GLY A 20 16.58 17.68 10.16
N ASN A 21 15.63 18.23 10.90
CA ASN A 21 15.67 18.38 12.35
C ASN A 21 14.59 17.59 13.11
N ILE A 22 13.43 17.31 12.50
CA ILE A 22 12.34 16.56 13.14
C ILE A 22 12.14 15.25 12.41
N LYS A 23 12.28 14.14 13.13
CA LYS A 23 12.11 12.78 12.60
C LYS A 23 11.06 12.05 13.41
N PHE A 24 10.18 11.30 12.75
CA PHE A 24 9.30 10.39 13.43
C PHE A 24 10.09 9.34 14.22
N LYS A 25 9.50 8.88 15.31
CA LYS A 25 10.05 7.78 16.07
C LYS A 25 10.00 6.48 15.26
N CYS A 26 11.12 5.77 15.20
CA CYS A 26 11.18 4.48 14.53
C CYS A 26 10.53 3.36 15.35
N PHE A 27 10.11 2.30 14.68
CA PHE A 27 9.68 1.07 15.33
C PHE A 27 10.80 0.52 16.23
N PRO A 28 10.52 0.22 17.49
CA PRO A 28 11.48 -0.46 18.35
C PRO A 28 11.76 -1.85 17.76
N ASN A 29 13.03 -2.24 17.76
CA ASN A 29 13.48 -3.54 17.24
C ASN A 29 13.27 -3.74 15.72
N TRP A 30 13.22 -2.67 14.94
CA TRP A 30 13.26 -2.80 13.48
C TRP A 30 14.55 -3.53 13.08
N PRO A 31 14.48 -4.59 12.26
CA PRO A 31 15.66 -5.37 11.91
C PRO A 31 16.70 -4.51 11.16
N SER A 32 17.95 -4.52 11.61
CA SER A 32 19.01 -3.70 11.02
C SER A 32 19.30 -4.04 9.55
N GLU A 33 19.14 -5.30 9.19
CA GLU A 33 19.33 -5.82 7.83
C GLU A 33 18.27 -5.36 6.82
N VAL A 34 17.16 -4.82 7.31
CA VAL A 34 16.08 -4.25 6.50
C VAL A 34 15.81 -2.78 6.84
N SER A 35 16.78 -2.09 7.47
CA SER A 35 16.60 -0.72 7.98
C SER A 35 16.16 0.29 6.92
N GLU A 36 16.49 0.06 5.66
CA GLU A 36 16.14 0.93 4.53
C GLU A 36 15.02 0.34 3.66
N LYS A 37 14.39 -0.74 4.09
CA LYS A 37 13.35 -1.43 3.32
C LYS A 37 11.98 -1.17 3.93
N SER A 38 10.98 -1.23 3.06
CA SER A 38 9.56 -1.22 3.43
C SER A 38 8.96 -2.58 3.17
N GLU A 39 7.96 -2.93 3.96
CA GLU A 39 7.24 -4.18 3.83
C GLU A 39 5.80 -3.91 3.39
N TYR A 40 5.36 -4.65 2.37
CA TYR A 40 4.01 -4.52 1.84
C TYR A 40 3.24 -5.82 2.08
N VAL A 41 2.10 -5.70 2.73
CA VAL A 41 1.26 -6.84 3.11
C VAL A 41 -0.14 -6.66 2.53
N SER A 42 -0.62 -7.66 1.81
CA SER A 42 -2.01 -7.70 1.35
C SER A 42 -2.80 -8.70 2.18
N LEU A 43 -3.80 -8.21 2.89
CA LEU A 43 -4.77 -9.02 3.64
C LEU A 43 -6.03 -9.14 2.80
N TYR A 44 -6.31 -10.34 2.33
CA TYR A 44 -7.44 -10.57 1.45
C TYR A 44 -8.78 -10.43 2.18
N PRO A 45 -9.81 -9.89 1.56
CA PRO A 45 -9.88 -9.54 0.12
C PRO A 45 -9.39 -8.12 -0.24
N ASN A 46 -9.30 -7.19 0.70
CA ASN A 46 -9.36 -5.76 0.36
C ASN A 46 -8.54 -4.84 1.26
N VAL A 47 -7.63 -5.35 2.08
CA VAL A 47 -6.76 -4.53 2.96
C VAL A 47 -5.31 -4.67 2.54
N MET A 48 -4.63 -3.54 2.43
CA MET A 48 -3.20 -3.48 2.15
C MET A 48 -2.50 -2.62 3.20
N LEU A 49 -1.33 -3.06 3.62
CA LEU A 49 -0.49 -2.35 4.57
C LEU A 49 0.86 -2.05 3.92
N GLY A 50 1.34 -0.83 4.06
CA GLY A 50 2.71 -0.46 3.77
C GLY A 50 3.42 -0.08 5.07
N ILE A 51 4.39 -0.87 5.48
CA ILE A 51 5.07 -0.74 6.77
C ILE A 51 6.47 -0.19 6.52
N HIS A 52 6.74 0.98 7.07
CA HIS A 52 8.01 1.70 6.98
C HIS A 52 8.66 1.78 8.36
N ILE A 53 9.93 2.12 8.42
CA ILE A 53 10.69 2.15 9.68
C ILE A 53 10.10 3.11 10.73
N ASP A 54 9.41 4.16 10.32
CA ASP A 54 8.95 5.26 11.17
C ASP A 54 7.43 5.52 11.10
N HIS A 55 6.74 4.87 10.20
CA HIS A 55 5.29 4.94 10.06
C HIS A 55 4.75 3.71 9.33
N PHE A 56 3.44 3.53 9.32
CA PHE A 56 2.78 2.63 8.38
C PHE A 56 1.48 3.24 7.90
N TYR A 57 1.03 2.79 6.74
CA TYR A 57 -0.30 3.08 6.26
C TYR A 57 -1.17 1.83 6.20
N ALA A 58 -2.45 2.02 6.42
CA ALA A 58 -3.49 1.06 6.08
C ALA A 58 -4.32 1.62 4.93
N PHE A 59 -4.53 0.79 3.95
CA PHE A 59 -5.31 1.10 2.77
C PHE A 59 -6.35 0.00 2.57
N TRP A 60 -7.62 0.36 2.46
CA TRP A 60 -8.67 -0.63 2.22
C TRP A 60 -9.68 -0.17 1.20
N LEU A 61 -10.20 -1.15 0.48
CA LEU A 61 -11.11 -0.98 -0.64
C LEU A 61 -12.55 -1.30 -0.21
N GLU A 62 -13.44 -0.34 -0.39
CA GLU A 62 -14.88 -0.50 -0.20
C GLU A 62 -15.57 -0.59 -1.57
N PRO A 63 -16.09 -1.77 -1.97
CA PRO A 63 -16.80 -1.90 -3.24
C PRO A 63 -18.15 -1.19 -3.16
N ILE A 64 -18.37 -0.21 -4.02
CA ILE A 64 -19.64 0.55 -4.11
C ILE A 64 -20.54 -0.03 -5.19
N SER A 65 -19.97 -0.40 -6.34
CA SER A 65 -20.66 -1.01 -7.45
C SER A 65 -19.72 -1.86 -8.32
N ASN A 66 -20.20 -2.42 -9.40
CA ASN A 66 -19.39 -3.25 -10.31
C ASN A 66 -18.20 -2.50 -10.95
N ASN A 67 -18.27 -1.17 -11.00
CA ASN A 67 -17.28 -0.33 -11.63
C ASN A 67 -16.84 0.86 -10.76
N GLN A 68 -17.15 0.82 -9.48
CA GLN A 68 -16.78 1.87 -8.53
C GLN A 68 -16.34 1.29 -7.21
N THR A 69 -15.16 1.68 -6.79
CA THR A 69 -14.56 1.33 -5.50
C THR A 69 -14.17 2.61 -4.78
N LYS A 70 -14.46 2.68 -3.50
CA LYS A 70 -13.97 3.76 -2.63
C LYS A 70 -12.72 3.28 -1.92
N GLU A 71 -11.72 4.12 -1.95
CA GLU A 71 -10.46 3.87 -1.27
C GLU A 71 -10.43 4.64 0.04
N HIS A 72 -10.03 3.95 1.10
CA HIS A 72 -9.78 4.53 2.40
C HIS A 72 -8.29 4.40 2.70
N PHE A 73 -7.71 5.48 3.19
CA PHE A 73 -6.29 5.55 3.47
C PHE A 73 -6.04 6.20 4.82
N GLU A 74 -5.30 5.53 5.68
CA GLU A 74 -4.92 6.04 6.99
C GLU A 74 -3.43 5.87 7.24
N LEU A 75 -2.82 6.88 7.88
CA LEU A 75 -1.42 6.88 8.31
C LEU A 75 -1.33 6.74 9.82
N TYR A 76 -0.39 5.91 10.25
CA TYR A 76 -0.13 5.63 11.65
C TYR A 76 1.35 5.89 11.98
N TYR A 77 1.58 6.52 13.12
CA TYR A 77 2.91 6.90 13.59
C TYR A 77 3.21 6.26 14.95
N ILE A 78 4.49 6.06 15.24
CA ILE A 78 4.94 5.38 16.45
C ILE A 78 5.02 6.38 17.61
N GLY A 79 4.24 6.08 18.67
CA GLY A 79 4.16 6.87 19.89
C GLY A 79 3.30 8.12 19.77
N ASP A 80 2.74 8.52 20.91
CA ASP A 80 1.76 9.62 21.01
C ASP A 80 2.33 10.95 20.51
N GLU A 81 3.61 11.19 20.75
CA GLU A 81 4.29 12.42 20.33
C GLU A 81 4.31 12.56 18.81
N SER A 82 4.79 11.54 18.09
CA SER A 82 4.79 11.54 16.62
C SER A 82 3.37 11.57 16.05
N ALA A 83 2.42 10.90 16.71
CA ALA A 83 1.05 10.75 16.23
C ALA A 83 0.19 12.01 16.45
N SER A 84 0.36 12.76 17.54
CA SER A 84 -0.61 13.76 17.95
C SER A 84 -0.06 15.13 18.36
N SER A 85 1.26 15.27 18.62
CA SER A 85 1.80 16.56 19.08
C SER A 85 1.79 17.62 17.97
N ASP A 86 1.67 18.88 18.35
CA ASP A 86 1.73 20.02 17.44
C ASP A 86 3.10 20.18 16.77
N GLU A 87 4.16 19.80 17.46
CA GLU A 87 5.53 19.80 16.94
C GLU A 87 5.67 18.97 15.65
N PHE A 88 5.00 17.82 15.61
CA PHE A 88 5.03 16.90 14.46
C PHE A 88 3.97 17.17 13.41
N LYS A 89 3.07 18.13 13.62
CA LYS A 89 1.97 18.42 12.70
C LYS A 89 2.45 18.67 11.26
N GLY A 90 3.42 19.55 11.10
CA GLY A 90 3.93 19.92 9.76
C GLY A 90 4.56 18.75 9.00
N ILE A 91 5.28 17.86 9.69
CA ILE A 91 5.86 16.69 9.05
C ILE A 91 4.81 15.62 8.75
N ARG A 92 3.77 15.45 9.59
CA ARG A 92 2.62 14.57 9.26
C ARG A 92 1.87 15.05 8.02
N GLU A 93 1.62 16.36 7.89
CA GLU A 93 0.96 16.94 6.72
C GLU A 93 1.76 16.71 5.43
N LYS A 94 3.08 16.88 5.49
CA LYS A 94 3.97 16.59 4.35
C LYS A 94 3.95 15.10 3.99
N ASN A 95 4.00 14.22 4.98
CA ASN A 95 3.96 12.78 4.76
C ASN A 95 2.61 12.35 4.15
N PHE A 96 1.51 12.90 4.64
CA PHE A 96 0.19 12.65 4.07
C PHE A 96 0.09 13.12 2.61
N ALA A 97 0.54 14.34 2.33
CA ALA A 97 0.54 14.89 0.97
C ALA A 97 1.36 14.04 -0.01
N PHE A 98 2.51 13.55 0.42
CA PHE A 98 3.33 12.64 -0.39
C PHE A 98 2.59 11.35 -0.71
N TRP A 99 2.05 10.66 0.29
CA TRP A 99 1.31 9.42 0.05
C TRP A 99 0.06 9.65 -0.79
N GLN A 100 -0.62 10.77 -0.61
CA GLN A 100 -1.76 11.16 -1.44
C GLN A 100 -1.35 11.32 -2.91
N GLU A 101 -0.19 11.88 -3.20
CA GLU A 101 0.35 11.99 -4.55
C GLU A 101 0.62 10.60 -5.14
N VAL A 102 1.29 9.73 -4.41
CA VAL A 102 1.56 8.34 -4.82
C VAL A 102 0.25 7.59 -5.15
N MET A 103 -0.75 7.67 -4.27
CA MET A 103 -2.04 7.00 -4.49
C MET A 103 -2.78 7.58 -5.72
N ASN A 104 -2.72 8.88 -5.93
CA ASN A 104 -3.35 9.52 -7.09
C ASN A 104 -2.73 9.13 -8.44
N GLU A 105 -1.43 8.86 -8.47
CA GLU A 105 -0.77 8.32 -9.67
C GLU A 105 -1.36 6.96 -10.06
N ASP A 106 -1.60 6.10 -9.09
CA ASP A 106 -2.15 4.75 -9.31
C ASP A 106 -3.60 4.79 -9.82
N VAL A 107 -4.42 5.74 -9.37
CA VAL A 107 -5.83 5.87 -9.80
C VAL A 107 -5.94 5.95 -11.32
N THR A 108 -5.13 6.80 -11.95
CA THR A 108 -5.15 6.95 -13.42
C THR A 108 -4.82 5.64 -14.14
N ALA A 109 -3.85 4.89 -13.63
CA ALA A 109 -3.47 3.59 -14.19
C ALA A 109 -4.58 2.55 -14.01
N ILE A 110 -5.19 2.48 -12.83
CA ILE A 110 -6.27 1.55 -12.50
C ILE A 110 -7.51 1.80 -13.38
N GLU A 111 -7.92 3.05 -13.52
CA GLU A 111 -9.04 3.43 -14.39
C GLU A 111 -8.76 3.10 -15.87
N GLY A 112 -7.54 3.37 -16.32
CA GLY A 112 -7.09 2.99 -17.67
C GLY A 112 -7.13 1.47 -17.89
N MET A 113 -6.68 0.67 -16.93
CA MET A 113 -6.75 -0.78 -16.97
C MET A 113 -8.19 -1.29 -16.99
N GLN A 114 -9.09 -0.70 -16.21
CA GLN A 114 -10.51 -1.06 -16.20
C GLN A 114 -11.17 -0.77 -17.54
N ASN A 115 -10.88 0.39 -18.13
CA ASN A 115 -11.36 0.74 -19.48
C ASN A 115 -10.83 -0.22 -20.54
N GLY A 116 -9.55 -0.60 -20.46
CA GLY A 116 -8.95 -1.60 -21.34
C GLY A 116 -9.63 -2.97 -21.25
N ARG A 117 -10.00 -3.41 -20.06
CA ARG A 117 -10.73 -4.67 -19.84
C ARG A 117 -12.13 -4.67 -20.45
N ASN A 118 -12.76 -3.52 -20.56
CA ASN A 118 -14.06 -3.36 -21.22
C ASN A 118 -13.98 -3.36 -22.76
N SER A 119 -12.79 -3.38 -23.35
CA SER A 119 -12.60 -3.42 -24.79
C SER A 119 -13.01 -4.77 -25.37
N PRO A 120 -13.73 -4.82 -26.52
CA PRO A 120 -14.01 -6.06 -27.22
C PRO A 120 -12.76 -6.84 -27.68
N ALA A 121 -11.62 -6.16 -27.77
CA ALA A 121 -10.33 -6.77 -28.12
C ALA A 121 -9.58 -7.35 -26.91
N TYR A 122 -10.09 -7.17 -25.69
CA TYR A 122 -9.46 -7.72 -24.51
C TYR A 122 -9.66 -9.24 -24.45
N ASN A 123 -8.58 -9.97 -24.50
CA ASN A 123 -8.56 -11.44 -24.46
C ASN A 123 -7.88 -12.01 -23.21
N GLY A 124 -7.77 -11.21 -22.15
CA GLY A 124 -6.99 -11.51 -20.94
C GLY A 124 -5.57 -10.99 -21.03
N GLY A 125 -4.80 -11.25 -20.01
CA GLY A 125 -3.39 -10.86 -19.90
C GLY A 125 -2.54 -12.00 -19.35
N ASN A 126 -1.24 -11.91 -19.54
CA ASN A 126 -0.29 -12.84 -18.96
C ASN A 126 0.31 -12.23 -17.70
N PHE A 127 0.50 -13.04 -16.66
CA PHE A 127 1.24 -12.63 -15.48
C PHE A 127 2.74 -12.61 -15.76
N SER A 128 3.40 -11.57 -15.33
CA SER A 128 4.87 -11.52 -15.30
C SER A 128 5.39 -12.52 -14.25
N PRO A 129 6.32 -13.42 -14.60
CA PRO A 129 6.88 -14.35 -13.63
C PRO A 129 7.76 -13.68 -12.57
N VAL A 130 8.14 -12.42 -12.79
CA VAL A 130 9.01 -11.65 -11.88
C VAL A 130 8.22 -10.70 -10.98
N MET A 131 7.20 -10.02 -11.54
CA MET A 131 6.52 -8.91 -10.85
C MET A 131 5.14 -9.29 -10.31
N ASP A 132 4.44 -10.24 -10.93
CA ASP A 132 3.02 -10.47 -10.66
C ASP A 132 2.71 -11.63 -9.72
N THR A 133 3.71 -12.15 -9.00
CA THR A 133 3.47 -13.25 -8.05
C THR A 133 2.37 -12.91 -7.02
N PRO A 134 2.37 -11.74 -6.36
CA PRO A 134 1.31 -11.36 -5.43
C PRO A 134 -0.07 -11.26 -6.10
N THR A 135 -0.12 -10.67 -7.28
CA THR A 135 -1.35 -10.55 -8.07
C THR A 135 -1.92 -11.91 -8.45
N LEU A 136 -1.06 -12.84 -8.90
CA LEU A 136 -1.45 -14.21 -9.21
C LEU A 136 -2.00 -14.95 -7.99
N MET A 137 -1.39 -14.77 -6.82
CA MET A 137 -1.87 -15.37 -5.57
C MET A 137 -3.25 -14.85 -5.20
N PHE A 138 -3.49 -13.55 -5.33
CA PHE A 138 -4.81 -12.97 -5.12
C PHE A 138 -5.86 -13.52 -6.10
N HIS A 139 -5.53 -13.61 -7.39
CA HIS A 139 -6.43 -14.21 -8.39
C HIS A 139 -6.77 -15.67 -8.07
N LYS A 140 -5.82 -16.46 -7.61
CA LYS A 140 -6.07 -17.85 -7.17
C LYS A 140 -6.98 -17.89 -5.96
N TRP A 141 -6.77 -16.99 -4.98
CA TRP A 141 -7.63 -16.88 -3.82
C TRP A 141 -9.08 -16.53 -4.21
N VAL A 142 -9.26 -15.54 -5.08
CA VAL A 142 -10.58 -15.16 -5.60
C VAL A 142 -11.25 -16.35 -6.30
N ALA A 143 -10.57 -17.02 -7.23
CA ALA A 143 -11.10 -18.16 -7.96
C ALA A 143 -11.53 -19.29 -7.00
N THR A 144 -10.72 -19.59 -5.99
CA THR A 144 -11.02 -20.62 -5.00
C THR A 144 -12.27 -20.28 -4.15
N ASN A 145 -12.46 -19.00 -3.83
CA ASN A 145 -13.59 -18.57 -3.00
C ASN A 145 -14.91 -18.38 -3.78
N LEU A 146 -14.83 -18.13 -5.08
CA LEU A 146 -15.99 -18.06 -5.96
C LEU A 146 -16.55 -19.44 -6.34
N THR A 147 -15.77 -20.51 -6.15
CA THR A 147 -16.16 -21.88 -6.51
C THR A 147 -16.60 -22.74 -5.31
N LYS A 148 -16.65 -22.16 -4.11
CA LYS A 148 -17.20 -22.77 -2.92
C LYS A 148 -18.70 -22.53 -2.84
#